data_c1fb9b6ab19f3d707166f5131a8efad7
#
_entry.id   c1fb9b6ab19f3d707166f5131a8efad7
#
_cell.length_a   1.000
_cell.length_b   1.000
_cell.length_c   1.000
_cell.angle_alpha   90.00
_cell.angle_beta   90.00
_cell.angle_gamma   90.00
#
_symmetry.space_group_name_H-M   'P 1'
#
loop_
_entity.id
_entity.type
_entity.pdbx_description
1 polymer ?
#
loop_
_entity_poly.entity_id
_entity_poly.type
_entity_poly.pdbx_seq_one_letter_code
_entity_poly.pdbx_strand_id
1 'polypeptide(L)'
;GHAYEAGGEVLFDVTSMADYGQLSNRRLDEQRAGARIAVEGHKRNPGDFVLWKLSSRGEPGWEAPWGREAWEAAGRTGMPKGRPGWHIECSAMSEAYLGQTFDIHGGGLDLIFPHHENEIAQSRCAHGTAAMAQVWMHNGYLQLEGRKMSKSDGNFVTIHDLLHTKRFGRRSWPGAVLRLAMLMTQYREPIDFSVKRLEEAEEALA
;
A
#
# COMPACT_ATOMS: atom_id res chain seq x y z
N GLY A 1 1.22 24.30 7.60
CA GLY A 1 0.46 23.12 7.23
C GLY A 1 1.32 22.11 6.51
N HIS A 2 0.87 20.87 6.51
CA HIS A 2 1.61 19.76 5.93
C HIS A 2 1.18 19.44 4.49
N ALA A 3 0.21 20.18 3.95
CA ALA A 3 -0.33 19.97 2.62
C ALA A 3 -0.36 21.26 1.80
N TYR A 4 -0.32 21.11 0.48
CA TYR A 4 -0.42 22.22 -0.48
C TYR A 4 -1.12 21.77 -1.77
N GLU A 5 -1.70 22.73 -2.49
CA GLU A 5 -2.27 22.49 -3.82
C GLU A 5 -1.25 22.79 -4.92
N ALA A 6 -1.16 21.90 -5.89
CA ALA A 6 -0.38 22.13 -7.12
C ALA A 6 -0.86 21.18 -8.24
N GLY A 7 -0.92 21.65 -9.49
CA GLY A 7 -1.27 20.82 -10.65
C GLY A 7 -2.65 20.18 -10.61
N GLY A 8 -3.59 20.68 -9.82
CA GLY A 8 -4.91 20.08 -9.62
C GLY A 8 -4.93 18.95 -8.59
N GLU A 9 -3.88 18.81 -7.82
CA GLU A 9 -3.73 17.83 -6.73
C GLU A 9 -3.56 18.56 -5.40
N VAL A 10 -3.93 17.90 -4.31
CA VAL A 10 -3.49 18.24 -2.95
C VAL A 10 -2.39 17.26 -2.58
N LEU A 11 -1.24 17.78 -2.24
CA LEU A 11 -0.03 17.02 -1.98
C LEU A 11 0.38 17.17 -0.52
N PHE A 12 0.90 16.08 0.07
CA PHE A 12 1.58 16.13 1.37
C PHE A 12 3.04 16.53 1.16
N ASP A 13 3.50 17.53 1.92
CA ASP A 13 4.90 17.95 1.95
C ASP A 13 5.67 17.09 2.93
N VAL A 14 6.43 16.11 2.44
CA VAL A 14 7.20 15.18 3.29
C VAL A 14 8.26 15.88 4.12
N THR A 15 8.73 17.06 3.70
CA THR A 15 9.74 17.82 4.46
C THR A 15 9.15 18.52 5.68
N SER A 16 7.83 18.63 5.76
CA SER A 16 7.11 19.18 6.89
C SER A 16 7.07 18.26 8.12
N MET A 17 7.44 16.99 7.95
CA MET A 17 7.58 15.98 9.01
C MET A 17 9.04 15.61 9.19
N ALA A 18 9.66 16.09 10.25
CA ALA A 18 11.11 16.00 10.48
C ALA A 18 11.64 14.54 10.56
N ASP A 19 10.79 13.63 11.00
CA ASP A 19 11.11 12.21 11.18
C ASP A 19 10.45 11.30 10.12
N TYR A 20 10.06 11.85 8.97
CA TYR A 20 9.58 11.05 7.83
C TYR A 20 10.64 10.05 7.36
N GLY A 21 10.26 8.79 7.20
CA GLY A 21 11.16 7.71 6.79
C GLY A 21 11.62 6.80 7.94
N GLN A 22 11.16 7.01 9.18
CA GLN A 22 11.59 6.22 10.35
C GLN A 22 11.15 4.76 10.28
N LEU A 23 9.93 4.46 9.83
CA LEU A 23 9.46 3.08 9.73
C LEU A 23 10.26 2.28 8.70
N SER A 24 10.51 2.89 7.56
CA SER A 24 11.23 2.28 6.44
C SER A 24 12.75 2.37 6.56
N ASN A 25 13.25 3.09 7.57
CA ASN A 25 14.66 3.41 7.73
C ASN A 25 15.27 4.07 6.47
N ARG A 26 14.48 4.92 5.79
CA ARG A 26 14.88 5.63 4.56
C ARG A 26 15.02 7.12 4.83
N ARG A 27 16.14 7.68 4.41
CA ARG A 27 16.39 9.12 4.50
C ARG A 27 15.86 9.84 3.27
N LEU A 28 15.31 11.04 3.46
CA LEU A 28 14.77 11.88 2.37
C LEU A 28 15.84 12.26 1.33
N ASP A 29 17.08 12.50 1.76
CA ASP A 29 18.20 12.80 0.88
C ASP A 29 18.57 11.62 -0.03
N GLU A 30 18.52 10.38 0.45
CA GLU A 30 18.73 9.18 -0.34
C GLU A 30 17.63 8.95 -1.37
N GLN A 31 16.39 9.29 -1.04
CA GLN A 31 15.27 9.22 -1.97
C GLN A 31 15.42 10.20 -3.12
N ARG A 32 15.95 11.40 -2.87
CA ARG A 32 16.28 12.39 -3.91
C ARG A 32 17.37 11.89 -4.86
N ALA A 33 18.39 11.25 -4.35
CA ALA A 33 19.48 10.69 -5.15
C ALA A 33 19.06 9.47 -6.00
N GLY A 34 18.07 8.69 -5.51
CA GLY A 34 17.54 7.50 -6.21
C GLY A 34 16.39 7.77 -7.18
N ALA A 35 15.83 8.98 -7.20
CA ALA A 35 14.72 9.34 -8.06
C ALA A 35 15.18 9.48 -9.53
N ARG A 36 15.23 8.36 -10.25
CA ARG A 36 15.38 8.32 -11.73
C ARG A 36 14.09 8.69 -12.48
N ILE A 37 13.00 8.95 -11.76
CA ILE A 37 11.72 9.36 -12.33
C ILE A 37 11.73 10.89 -12.39
N ALA A 38 11.39 11.44 -13.55
CA ALA A 38 11.19 12.87 -13.70
C ALA A 38 10.20 13.34 -12.62
N VAL A 39 10.66 14.22 -11.73
CA VAL A 39 9.79 14.84 -10.73
C VAL A 39 8.70 15.54 -11.51
N GLU A 40 7.44 15.20 -11.27
CA GLU A 40 6.32 15.92 -11.85
C GLU A 40 6.49 17.40 -11.46
N GLY A 41 6.59 18.27 -12.46
CA GLY A 41 7.09 19.65 -12.33
C GLY A 41 6.29 20.54 -11.35
N HIS A 42 5.18 20.05 -10.81
CA HIS A 42 4.34 20.74 -9.82
C HIS A 42 4.63 20.34 -8.36
N LYS A 43 5.43 19.28 -8.12
CA LYS A 43 5.81 18.87 -6.76
C LYS A 43 6.96 19.69 -6.22
N ARG A 44 6.89 20.07 -4.94
CA ARG A 44 7.98 20.75 -4.24
C ARG A 44 9.16 19.84 -3.98
N ASN A 45 8.86 18.58 -3.62
CA ASN A 45 9.87 17.56 -3.37
C ASN A 45 9.49 16.24 -4.08
N PRO A 46 10.46 15.45 -4.55
CA PRO A 46 10.20 14.19 -5.23
C PRO A 46 9.39 13.18 -4.40
N GLY A 47 9.55 13.23 -3.07
CA GLY A 47 8.85 12.35 -2.14
C GLY A 47 7.43 12.77 -1.81
N ASP A 48 6.99 13.98 -2.23
CA ASP A 48 5.64 14.46 -1.95
C ASP A 48 4.60 13.56 -2.62
N PHE A 49 3.53 13.26 -1.91
CA PHE A 49 2.53 12.31 -2.35
C PHE A 49 1.11 12.86 -2.33
N VAL A 50 0.27 12.26 -3.15
CA VAL A 50 -1.10 12.74 -3.39
C VAL A 50 -2.01 12.40 -2.22
N LEU A 51 -2.68 13.42 -1.68
CA LEU A 51 -3.80 13.29 -0.74
C LEU A 51 -5.14 13.33 -1.48
N TRP A 52 -5.23 14.17 -2.52
CA TRP A 52 -6.43 14.34 -3.33
C TRP A 52 -6.04 14.64 -4.78
N LYS A 53 -6.81 14.08 -5.73
CA LYS A 53 -6.57 14.23 -7.16
C LYS A 53 -7.85 14.50 -7.91
N LEU A 54 -7.85 15.47 -8.85
CA LEU A 54 -8.99 15.69 -9.74
C LEU A 54 -9.29 14.43 -10.56
N SER A 55 -10.58 14.09 -10.66
CA SER A 55 -11.04 12.99 -11.50
C SER A 55 -11.13 13.40 -12.95
N SER A 56 -10.74 12.51 -13.85
CA SER A 56 -10.93 12.65 -15.29
C SER A 56 -12.41 12.47 -15.68
N ARG A 57 -12.75 12.77 -16.94
CA ARG A 57 -14.11 12.50 -17.42
C ARG A 57 -14.41 11.00 -17.37
N GLY A 58 -15.54 10.66 -16.74
CA GLY A 58 -15.98 9.26 -16.60
C GLY A 58 -15.41 8.53 -15.39
N GLU A 59 -14.44 9.12 -14.68
CA GLU A 59 -13.99 8.57 -13.41
C GLU A 59 -14.94 8.97 -12.26
N PRO A 60 -15.10 8.11 -11.24
CA PRO A 60 -15.81 8.48 -10.03
C PRO A 60 -15.10 9.65 -9.34
N GLY A 61 -15.87 10.49 -8.65
CA GLY A 61 -15.31 11.63 -7.94
C GLY A 61 -16.34 12.33 -7.07
N TRP A 62 -15.87 12.92 -6.00
CA TRP A 62 -16.66 13.67 -5.04
C TRP A 62 -16.35 15.15 -5.16
N GLU A 63 -17.32 16.00 -4.86
CA GLU A 63 -17.12 17.45 -4.86
C GLU A 63 -16.18 17.88 -3.73
N ALA A 64 -15.21 18.72 -4.09
CA ALA A 64 -14.24 19.28 -3.16
C ALA A 64 -13.77 20.65 -3.61
N PRO A 65 -13.33 21.54 -2.70
CA PRO A 65 -12.92 22.89 -3.06
C PRO A 65 -11.58 22.95 -3.80
N TRP A 66 -10.80 21.88 -3.76
CA TRP A 66 -9.43 21.83 -4.26
C TRP A 66 -9.34 21.63 -5.77
N GLY A 67 -8.27 22.17 -6.36
CA GLY A 67 -7.98 21.99 -7.79
C GLY A 67 -8.83 22.89 -8.71
N ARG A 68 -9.47 23.94 -8.21
CA ARG A 68 -10.39 24.82 -8.96
C ARG A 68 -9.74 25.39 -10.20
N GLU A 69 -8.53 25.93 -10.09
CA GLU A 69 -7.82 26.53 -11.22
C GLU A 69 -7.62 25.52 -12.36
N ALA A 70 -7.13 24.32 -12.04
CA ALA A 70 -6.94 23.24 -13.01
C ALA A 70 -8.27 22.74 -13.59
N TRP A 71 -9.33 22.72 -12.79
CA TRP A 71 -10.67 22.35 -13.23
C TRP A 71 -11.24 23.30 -14.26
N GLU A 72 -11.12 24.62 -14.02
CA GLU A 72 -11.59 25.68 -14.92
C GLU A 72 -10.71 25.77 -16.17
N ALA A 73 -9.40 25.62 -16.04
CA ALA A 73 -8.47 25.55 -17.18
C ALA A 73 -8.77 24.38 -18.13
N ALA A 74 -9.34 23.30 -17.62
CA ALA A 74 -9.82 22.16 -18.41
C ALA A 74 -11.21 22.40 -19.05
N GLY A 75 -11.76 23.61 -18.97
CA GLY A 75 -13.07 23.98 -19.51
C GLY A 75 -14.25 23.39 -18.75
N ARG A 76 -14.06 23.08 -17.47
CA ARG A 76 -15.10 22.49 -16.61
C ARG A 76 -15.72 23.58 -15.74
N THR A 77 -17.00 23.40 -15.45
CA THR A 77 -17.79 24.34 -14.61
C THR A 77 -18.31 23.63 -13.35
N GLY A 78 -18.79 24.41 -12.39
CA GLY A 78 -19.31 23.90 -11.12
C GLY A 78 -18.20 23.58 -10.11
N MET A 79 -18.56 22.78 -9.11
CA MET A 79 -17.60 22.34 -8.08
C MET A 79 -16.61 21.32 -8.67
N PRO A 80 -15.31 21.46 -8.39
CA PRO A 80 -14.35 20.46 -8.78
C PRO A 80 -14.70 19.08 -8.20
N LYS A 81 -14.48 18.02 -8.99
CA LYS A 81 -14.66 16.63 -8.53
C LYS A 81 -13.33 15.91 -8.57
N GLY A 82 -13.04 15.20 -7.49
CA GLY A 82 -11.81 14.45 -7.36
C GLY A 82 -11.97 13.23 -6.47
N ARG A 83 -10.89 12.55 -6.26
CA ARG A 83 -10.81 11.34 -5.42
C ARG A 83 -9.63 11.40 -4.47
N PRO A 84 -9.70 10.69 -3.32
CA PRO A 84 -8.58 10.58 -2.41
C PRO A 84 -7.40 9.85 -3.06
N GLY A 85 -6.19 10.12 -2.58
CA GLY A 85 -5.03 9.31 -2.84
C GLY A 85 -5.11 7.97 -2.10
N TRP A 86 -4.37 6.96 -2.58
CA TRP A 86 -4.41 5.61 -2.00
C TRP A 86 -4.09 5.57 -0.50
N HIS A 87 -3.10 6.34 -0.05
CA HIS A 87 -2.64 6.29 1.34
C HIS A 87 -3.66 6.90 2.31
N ILE A 88 -4.32 7.99 1.91
CA ILE A 88 -5.27 8.67 2.80
C ILE A 88 -6.56 7.88 2.98
N GLU A 89 -6.92 7.01 2.03
CA GLU A 89 -8.05 6.10 2.20
C GLU A 89 -7.84 5.19 3.42
N CYS A 90 -6.66 4.57 3.53
CA CYS A 90 -6.32 3.70 4.65
C CYS A 90 -6.20 4.47 5.97
N SER A 91 -5.57 5.65 5.97
CA SER A 91 -5.48 6.49 7.17
C SER A 91 -6.85 6.88 7.70
N ALA A 92 -7.75 7.34 6.82
CA ALA A 92 -9.10 7.76 7.20
C ALA A 92 -9.97 6.58 7.68
N MET A 93 -9.87 5.42 7.02
CA MET A 93 -10.62 4.23 7.44
C MET A 93 -10.10 3.68 8.77
N SER A 94 -8.79 3.66 8.98
CA SER A 94 -8.19 3.24 10.26
C SER A 94 -8.66 4.14 11.39
N GLU A 95 -8.64 5.45 11.20
CA GLU A 95 -9.14 6.40 12.20
C GLU A 95 -10.63 6.16 12.52
N ALA A 96 -11.46 6.01 11.49
CA ALA A 96 -12.90 5.86 11.65
C ALA A 96 -13.30 4.61 12.45
N TYR A 97 -12.55 3.52 12.33
CA TYR A 97 -12.87 2.25 12.97
C TYR A 97 -12.03 1.92 14.22
N LEU A 98 -10.80 2.43 14.28
CA LEU A 98 -9.83 2.06 15.30
C LEU A 98 -9.35 3.24 16.15
N GLY A 99 -9.70 4.48 15.76
CA GLY A 99 -9.26 5.70 16.42
C GLY A 99 -7.93 6.22 15.91
N GLN A 100 -7.49 7.35 16.50
CA GLN A 100 -6.28 8.07 16.06
C GLN A 100 -4.98 7.30 16.31
N THR A 101 -4.98 6.41 17.28
CA THR A 101 -3.88 5.50 17.59
C THR A 101 -4.46 4.14 17.95
N PHE A 102 -3.95 3.08 17.35
CA PHE A 102 -4.44 1.72 17.56
C PHE A 102 -3.28 0.74 17.82
N ASP A 103 -3.59 -0.51 18.15
CA ASP A 103 -2.59 -1.44 18.68
C ASP A 103 -1.66 -1.98 17.59
N ILE A 104 -2.20 -2.54 16.50
CA ILE A 104 -1.43 -3.28 15.50
C ILE A 104 -1.81 -2.84 14.09
N HIS A 105 -0.82 -2.47 13.29
CA HIS A 105 -0.95 -2.26 11.85
C HIS A 105 -0.06 -3.24 11.09
N GLY A 106 -0.62 -3.95 10.12
CA GLY A 106 0.09 -5.00 9.42
C GLY A 106 -0.05 -4.93 7.90
N GLY A 107 0.89 -5.56 7.19
CA GLY A 107 0.87 -5.66 5.74
C GLY A 107 2.03 -6.45 5.17
N GLY A 108 2.22 -6.41 3.87
CA GLY A 108 3.40 -6.97 3.23
C GLY A 108 4.63 -6.05 3.36
N LEU A 109 5.82 -6.60 3.20
CA LEU A 109 7.07 -5.83 3.21
C LEU A 109 7.09 -4.70 2.17
N ASP A 110 6.37 -4.85 1.07
CA ASP A 110 6.22 -3.84 0.02
C ASP A 110 5.41 -2.61 0.47
N LEU A 111 4.60 -2.74 1.51
CA LEU A 111 3.81 -1.65 2.07
C LEU A 111 4.59 -0.80 3.07
N ILE A 112 5.73 -1.26 3.60
CA ILE A 112 6.55 -0.46 4.53
C ILE A 112 6.80 0.92 3.92
N PHE A 113 7.21 0.95 2.64
CA PHE A 113 7.45 2.16 1.89
C PHE A 113 6.94 2.03 0.45
N PRO A 114 6.20 3.04 -0.06
CA PRO A 114 5.88 4.30 0.63
C PRO A 114 4.59 4.26 1.48
N HIS A 115 3.77 3.19 1.39
CA HIS A 115 2.37 3.21 1.85
C HIS A 115 2.23 3.46 3.36
N HIS A 116 2.79 2.60 4.20
CA HIS A 116 2.68 2.75 5.67
C HIS A 116 3.44 3.97 6.19
N GLU A 117 4.57 4.32 5.60
CA GLU A 117 5.27 5.56 5.94
C GLU A 117 4.40 6.79 5.68
N ASN A 118 3.67 6.80 4.55
CA ASN A 118 2.76 7.88 4.20
C ASN A 118 1.51 7.91 5.10
N GLU A 119 1.00 6.76 5.50
CA GLU A 119 -0.10 6.69 6.48
C GLU A 119 0.31 7.27 7.84
N ILE A 120 1.52 6.95 8.32
CA ILE A 120 2.09 7.53 9.55
C ILE A 120 2.15 9.05 9.42
N ALA A 121 2.68 9.55 8.32
CA ALA A 121 2.81 10.98 8.09
C ALA A 121 1.45 11.69 8.10
N GLN A 122 0.46 11.14 7.40
CA GLN A 122 -0.90 11.67 7.37
C GLN A 122 -1.52 11.70 8.76
N SER A 123 -1.56 10.57 9.46
CA SER A 123 -2.26 10.42 10.73
C SER A 123 -1.59 11.24 11.84
N ARG A 124 -0.27 11.15 11.99
CA ARG A 124 0.46 11.91 13.02
C ARG A 124 0.37 13.41 12.80
N CYS A 125 0.50 13.88 11.56
CA CYS A 125 0.41 15.31 11.26
C CYS A 125 -1.02 15.85 11.35
N ALA A 126 -2.03 15.04 11.06
CA ALA A 126 -3.43 15.45 11.20
C ALA A 126 -3.87 15.57 12.65
N HIS A 127 -3.45 14.64 13.50
CA HIS A 127 -3.94 14.52 14.87
C HIS A 127 -2.96 15.01 15.94
N GLY A 128 -1.71 15.29 15.57
CA GLY A 128 -0.66 15.67 16.54
C GLY A 128 -0.26 14.53 17.48
N THR A 129 -0.47 13.27 17.08
CA THR A 129 -0.16 12.09 17.87
C THR A 129 1.29 11.67 17.71
N ALA A 130 1.85 10.99 18.73
CA ALA A 130 3.20 10.45 18.65
C ALA A 130 3.29 9.22 17.74
N ALA A 131 2.20 8.45 17.61
CA ALA A 131 2.13 7.23 16.80
C ALA A 131 0.74 7.05 16.19
N MET A 132 0.67 6.40 15.03
CA MET A 132 -0.56 5.90 14.41
C MET A 132 -0.88 4.49 14.92
N ALA A 133 0.12 3.63 15.04
CA ALA A 133 0.00 2.28 15.58
C ALA A 133 1.15 1.97 16.55
N GLN A 134 0.86 1.17 17.59
CA GLN A 134 1.84 0.79 18.59
C GLN A 134 2.81 -0.26 18.06
N VAL A 135 2.30 -1.20 17.24
CA VAL A 135 3.08 -2.31 16.68
C VAL A 135 2.87 -2.35 15.17
N TRP A 136 3.97 -2.46 14.43
CA TRP A 136 4.00 -2.64 12.98
C TRP A 136 4.47 -4.04 12.65
N MET A 137 3.67 -4.78 11.86
CA MET A 137 3.98 -6.15 11.46
C MET A 137 3.99 -6.28 9.95
N HIS A 138 5.07 -6.81 9.37
CA HIS A 138 5.20 -6.96 7.94
C HIS A 138 5.54 -8.40 7.57
N ASN A 139 4.74 -8.98 6.67
CA ASN A 139 4.96 -10.31 6.13
C ASN A 139 5.93 -10.27 4.94
N GLY A 140 6.70 -11.36 4.79
CA GLY A 140 7.43 -11.63 3.56
C GLY A 140 6.52 -11.81 2.34
N TYR A 141 7.11 -11.79 1.16
CA TYR A 141 6.38 -12.00 -0.09
C TYR A 141 5.96 -13.46 -0.26
N LEU A 142 4.81 -13.67 -0.89
CA LEU A 142 4.43 -14.98 -1.39
C LEU A 142 5.15 -15.25 -2.72
N GLN A 143 5.93 -16.31 -2.74
CA GLN A 143 6.55 -16.88 -3.94
C GLN A 143 5.80 -18.15 -4.35
N LEU A 144 5.88 -18.51 -5.61
CA LEU A 144 5.34 -19.73 -6.15
C LEU A 144 6.46 -20.48 -6.90
N GLU A 145 6.82 -21.66 -6.42
CA GLU A 145 7.94 -22.45 -6.96
C GLU A 145 9.23 -21.61 -7.11
N GLY A 146 9.63 -20.90 -6.04
CA GLY A 146 10.83 -20.06 -5.98
C GLY A 146 10.76 -18.75 -6.78
N ARG A 147 9.61 -18.42 -7.38
CA ARG A 147 9.43 -17.22 -8.20
C ARG A 147 8.35 -16.31 -7.61
N LYS A 148 8.54 -15.00 -7.70
CA LYS A 148 7.51 -14.03 -7.28
C LYS A 148 6.22 -14.31 -8.04
N MET A 149 5.10 -14.45 -7.31
CA MET A 149 3.79 -14.62 -7.92
C MET A 149 3.33 -13.31 -8.57
N SER A 150 3.03 -13.34 -9.86
CA SER A 150 2.62 -12.18 -10.64
C SER A 150 1.61 -12.56 -11.71
N LYS A 151 0.62 -11.68 -11.93
CA LYS A 151 -0.36 -11.86 -13.02
C LYS A 151 0.30 -11.75 -14.40
N SER A 152 1.29 -10.87 -14.56
CA SER A 152 2.04 -10.68 -15.80
C SER A 152 2.86 -11.92 -16.20
N ASP A 153 3.37 -12.66 -15.21
CA ASP A 153 4.17 -13.85 -15.46
C ASP A 153 3.33 -15.12 -15.64
N GLY A 154 2.01 -14.99 -15.52
CA GLY A 154 1.08 -16.10 -15.72
C GLY A 154 1.16 -17.20 -14.64
N ASN A 155 1.93 -16.98 -13.58
CA ASN A 155 2.09 -17.92 -12.47
C ASN A 155 1.14 -17.64 -11.30
N PHE A 156 0.13 -16.81 -11.51
CA PHE A 156 -0.83 -16.45 -10.49
C PHE A 156 -1.79 -17.63 -10.21
N VAL A 157 -1.82 -18.09 -8.96
CA VAL A 157 -2.70 -19.17 -8.50
C VAL A 157 -3.59 -18.65 -7.39
N THR A 158 -4.91 -18.82 -7.53
CA THR A 158 -5.87 -18.38 -6.52
C THR A 158 -6.10 -19.44 -5.45
N ILE A 159 -6.63 -19.04 -4.29
CA ILE A 159 -7.09 -20.00 -3.26
C ILE A 159 -8.14 -20.95 -3.84
N HIS A 160 -9.05 -20.45 -4.68
CA HIS A 160 -10.03 -21.28 -5.38
C HIS A 160 -9.36 -22.36 -6.26
N ASP A 161 -8.32 -21.99 -7.03
CA ASP A 161 -7.57 -22.95 -7.84
C ASP A 161 -6.98 -24.07 -6.99
N LEU A 162 -6.38 -23.71 -5.85
CA LEU A 162 -5.76 -24.67 -4.93
C LEU A 162 -6.78 -25.63 -4.30
N LEU A 163 -7.93 -25.10 -3.89
CA LEU A 163 -8.97 -25.89 -3.21
C LEU A 163 -9.80 -26.76 -4.15
N HIS A 164 -10.07 -26.29 -5.38
CA HIS A 164 -11.12 -26.85 -6.23
C HIS A 164 -10.66 -27.29 -7.61
N THR A 165 -9.41 -27.06 -7.98
CA THR A 165 -8.89 -27.46 -9.30
C THR A 165 -7.63 -28.32 -9.19
N LYS A 166 -7.19 -28.87 -10.34
CA LYS A 166 -5.92 -29.61 -10.45
C LYS A 166 -4.79 -28.78 -11.06
N ARG A 167 -4.94 -27.45 -11.07
CA ARG A 167 -4.01 -26.54 -11.73
C ARG A 167 -2.63 -26.51 -11.05
N PHE A 168 -2.58 -26.68 -9.73
CA PHE A 168 -1.34 -26.66 -8.95
C PHE A 168 -1.06 -28.04 -8.33
N GLY A 169 0.03 -28.68 -8.72
CA GLY A 169 0.40 -30.01 -8.25
C GLY A 169 -0.50 -31.13 -8.79
N ARG A 170 -1.29 -30.90 -9.85
CA ARG A 170 -2.19 -31.86 -10.52
C ARG A 170 -3.29 -32.43 -9.61
N ARG A 171 -3.55 -31.79 -8.49
CA ARG A 171 -4.60 -32.18 -7.53
C ARG A 171 -5.16 -30.94 -6.81
N SER A 172 -6.29 -31.08 -6.17
CA SER A 172 -6.79 -30.12 -5.19
C SER A 172 -6.17 -30.40 -3.82
N TRP A 173 -6.03 -29.37 -3.01
CA TRP A 173 -5.38 -29.42 -1.71
C TRP A 173 -6.36 -29.09 -0.59
N PRO A 174 -6.38 -29.84 0.53
CA PRO A 174 -7.19 -29.50 1.69
C PRO A 174 -6.80 -28.14 2.29
N GLY A 175 -7.77 -27.34 2.74
CA GLY A 175 -7.50 -26.02 3.31
C GLY A 175 -6.58 -26.04 4.55
N ALA A 176 -6.62 -27.13 5.33
CA ALA A 176 -5.70 -27.32 6.47
C ALA A 176 -4.24 -27.41 6.00
N VAL A 177 -3.99 -28.13 4.91
CA VAL A 177 -2.66 -28.27 4.29
C VAL A 177 -2.15 -26.89 3.82
N LEU A 178 -3.00 -26.12 3.13
CA LEU A 178 -2.64 -24.79 2.66
C LEU A 178 -2.26 -23.87 3.83
N ARG A 179 -3.03 -23.88 4.91
CA ARG A 179 -2.74 -23.07 6.09
C ARG A 179 -1.45 -23.48 6.78
N LEU A 180 -1.22 -24.78 6.96
CA LEU A 180 -0.01 -25.27 7.59
C LEU A 180 1.22 -24.92 6.74
N ALA A 181 1.17 -25.12 5.42
CA ALA A 181 2.26 -24.77 4.51
C ALA A 181 2.70 -23.31 4.64
N MET A 182 1.74 -22.39 4.80
CA MET A 182 2.06 -20.97 5.04
C MET A 182 2.71 -20.75 6.42
N LEU A 183 2.28 -21.44 7.45
CA LEU A 183 2.79 -21.32 8.82
C LEU A 183 4.14 -22.00 9.04
N MET A 184 4.60 -22.87 8.14
CA MET A 184 5.90 -23.54 8.21
C MET A 184 7.08 -22.62 7.89
N THR A 185 6.83 -21.40 7.46
CA THR A 185 7.85 -20.37 7.22
C THR A 185 7.71 -19.23 8.23
N GLN A 186 8.82 -18.71 8.70
CA GLN A 186 8.80 -17.50 9.56
C GLN A 186 8.18 -16.36 8.76
N TYR A 187 7.20 -15.65 9.34
CA TYR A 187 6.31 -14.73 8.62
C TYR A 187 7.01 -13.56 7.91
N ARG A 188 8.21 -13.15 8.37
CA ARG A 188 9.00 -12.09 7.74
C ARG A 188 9.80 -12.57 6.53
N GLU A 189 10.01 -13.89 6.41
CA GLU A 189 10.72 -14.48 5.29
C GLU A 189 9.80 -14.67 4.08
N PRO A 190 10.33 -14.67 2.85
CA PRO A 190 9.57 -15.05 1.69
C PRO A 190 8.98 -16.45 1.84
N ILE A 191 7.67 -16.56 1.69
CA ILE A 191 6.97 -17.84 1.76
C ILE A 191 7.00 -18.46 0.37
N ASP A 192 7.80 -19.51 0.17
CA ASP A 192 7.80 -20.29 -1.07
C ASP A 192 6.68 -21.32 -1.03
N PHE A 193 5.59 -21.02 -1.71
CA PHE A 193 4.44 -21.88 -1.84
C PHE A 193 4.68 -22.84 -3.01
N SER A 194 5.22 -24.03 -2.71
CA SER A 194 5.59 -25.05 -3.69
C SER A 194 4.80 -26.33 -3.48
N VAL A 195 4.71 -27.19 -4.50
CA VAL A 195 4.09 -28.51 -4.39
C VAL A 195 4.75 -29.33 -3.28
N LYS A 196 6.09 -29.28 -3.24
CA LYS A 196 6.87 -29.97 -2.18
C LYS A 196 6.46 -29.49 -0.78
N ARG A 197 6.30 -28.18 -0.58
CA ARG A 197 5.89 -27.61 0.71
C ARG A 197 4.48 -28.09 1.11
N LEU A 198 3.59 -28.20 0.14
CA LEU A 198 2.23 -28.71 0.38
C LEU A 198 2.24 -30.21 0.76
N GLU A 199 3.08 -31.00 0.12
CA GLU A 199 3.26 -32.43 0.45
C GLU A 199 3.84 -32.60 1.86
N GLU A 200 4.86 -31.83 2.24
CA GLU A 200 5.42 -31.79 3.60
C GLU A 200 4.36 -31.40 4.65
N ALA A 201 3.53 -30.41 4.34
CA ALA A 201 2.45 -29.98 5.23
C ALA A 201 1.35 -31.06 5.36
N GLU A 202 1.02 -31.75 4.28
CA GLU A 202 0.05 -32.84 4.30
C GLU A 202 0.57 -34.03 5.14
N GLU A 203 1.82 -34.40 4.97
CA GLU A 203 2.47 -35.47 5.76
C GLU A 203 2.51 -35.10 7.26
N ALA A 204 2.74 -33.85 7.60
CA ALA A 204 2.73 -33.39 8.99
C ALA A 204 1.33 -33.37 9.65
N LEU A 205 0.27 -33.39 8.85
CA LEU A 205 -1.13 -33.44 9.32
C LEU A 205 -1.71 -34.86 9.38
N ALA A 206 -1.04 -35.84 8.78
CA ALA A 206 -1.48 -37.22 8.74
C ALA A 206 -1.22 -37.97 10.05
#